data_aa4565d2094e25a24c45fb0fda5dfb93
#
_entry.id   aa4565d2094e25a24c45fb0fda5dfb93
#
_cell.length_a   1.000
_cell.length_b   1.000
_cell.length_c   1.000
_cell.angle_alpha   90.00
_cell.angle_beta   90.00
_cell.angle_gamma   90.00
#
_symmetry.space_group_name_H-M   'P 1'
#
loop_
_entity.id
_entity.type
_entity.pdbx_description
1 polymer ?
#
loop_
_entity_poly.entity_id
_entity_poly.type
_entity_poly.pdbx_seq_one_letter_code
_entity_poly.pdbx_strand_id
1 'polypeptide(L)'
;MAATTLTHTQVVSGWAAHDSSGKIVPYTFKRRENGANDVTIKILYCGICHSDLHVAKNDWGTTVYPVVPGHEITGIVTVVGSNVTNFKIGDRVGVGCMAASCLECEFCKQSQENYCKNIQLTYNGIFWDGSITYGGYSKLHVADYRFVVHVPESLPMDRAAPLLCAGVTMFCPLKDNNLVGHPGKRIGIIGMGGLGHLGVKFGKAFGHHVTVISTSPSKQKEAKERLGADEFILSTDAHQMQAKKRSIDFILDTVSANHSLGPYLELLKVNGTLVLVGAPDKPIDFLCFPLISGKRTVKGSVIGSMEETQEMLNICAKFNILCDIETITPDKINVAFDRLAKNDVKYRFVIDMAGNPTSSP
;
A
#
# COMPACT_ATOMS: atom_id res chain seq x y z
N MET A 1 18.98 -13.52 20.55
CA MET A 1 18.21 -14.77 20.31
C MET A 1 19.05 -15.67 19.43
N ALA A 2 19.20 -16.97 19.75
CA ALA A 2 19.89 -17.91 18.86
C ALA A 2 19.07 -18.03 17.57
N ALA A 3 19.73 -17.82 16.42
CA ALA A 3 19.10 -17.98 15.13
C ALA A 3 18.69 -19.46 14.98
N THR A 4 17.39 -19.73 15.08
CA THR A 4 16.86 -21.04 14.74
C THR A 4 17.03 -21.21 13.24
N THR A 5 17.84 -22.17 12.82
CA THR A 5 18.05 -22.45 11.39
C THR A 5 16.72 -22.90 10.78
N LEU A 6 16.13 -22.05 9.96
CA LEU A 6 14.89 -22.36 9.25
C LEU A 6 15.21 -23.31 8.08
N THR A 7 14.47 -24.40 7.95
CA THR A 7 14.65 -25.35 6.86
C THR A 7 13.87 -24.89 5.64
N HIS A 8 14.54 -24.71 4.50
CA HIS A 8 13.96 -24.27 3.23
C HIS A 8 13.79 -25.45 2.27
N THR A 9 12.68 -26.16 2.36
CA THR A 9 12.41 -27.37 1.56
C THR A 9 11.17 -27.27 0.70
N GLN A 10 10.21 -26.39 1.03
CA GLN A 10 8.98 -26.23 0.27
C GLN A 10 9.24 -25.62 -1.12
N VAL A 11 9.11 -26.43 -2.15
CA VAL A 11 9.25 -25.97 -3.55
C VAL A 11 8.00 -25.18 -3.96
N VAL A 12 8.18 -23.96 -4.38
CA VAL A 12 7.09 -23.03 -4.73
C VAL A 12 7.31 -22.47 -6.14
N SER A 13 6.23 -22.47 -6.93
CA SER A 13 6.19 -21.79 -8.22
C SER A 13 5.78 -20.34 -8.05
N GLY A 14 6.45 -19.45 -8.77
CA GLY A 14 6.19 -18.01 -8.76
C GLY A 14 6.71 -17.33 -10.02
N TRP A 15 6.88 -16.03 -9.92
CA TRP A 15 7.34 -15.17 -11.01
C TRP A 15 8.37 -14.19 -10.45
N ALA A 16 9.52 -14.09 -11.12
CA ALA A 16 10.66 -13.29 -10.65
C ALA A 16 11.25 -12.42 -11.75
N ALA A 17 11.85 -11.30 -11.32
CA ALA A 17 12.86 -10.61 -12.13
C ALA A 17 14.24 -11.16 -11.75
N HIS A 18 15.10 -11.36 -12.76
CA HIS A 18 16.47 -11.88 -12.59
C HIS A 18 17.53 -10.79 -12.70
N ASP A 19 17.17 -9.64 -13.21
CA ASP A 19 18.05 -8.49 -13.42
C ASP A 19 17.24 -7.18 -13.51
N SER A 20 17.92 -6.06 -13.66
CA SER A 20 17.33 -4.72 -13.71
C SER A 20 16.55 -4.41 -15.00
N SER A 21 16.41 -5.35 -15.94
CA SER A 21 15.44 -5.21 -17.05
C SER A 21 14.00 -5.14 -16.52
N GLY A 22 13.78 -5.65 -15.31
CA GLY A 22 12.47 -5.71 -14.65
C GLY A 22 11.52 -6.73 -15.31
N LYS A 23 12.03 -7.57 -16.22
CA LYS A 23 11.22 -8.60 -16.89
C LYS A 23 10.88 -9.71 -15.92
N ILE A 24 9.60 -9.90 -15.68
CA ILE A 24 9.07 -10.96 -14.82
C ILE A 24 8.86 -12.24 -15.64
N VAL A 25 9.44 -13.33 -15.15
CA VAL A 25 9.35 -14.67 -15.79
C VAL A 25 9.00 -15.75 -14.77
N PRO A 26 8.46 -16.91 -15.19
CA PRO A 26 8.24 -18.04 -14.30
C PRO A 26 9.52 -18.44 -13.57
N TYR A 27 9.40 -18.70 -12.27
CA TYR A 27 10.52 -19.01 -11.40
C TYR A 27 10.09 -20.04 -10.35
N THR A 28 10.98 -20.96 -10.01
CA THR A 28 10.79 -21.95 -8.94
C THR A 28 11.83 -21.71 -7.87
N PHE A 29 11.41 -21.64 -6.62
CA PHE A 29 12.27 -21.37 -5.47
C PHE A 29 11.84 -22.19 -4.25
N LYS A 30 12.63 -22.13 -3.19
CA LYS A 30 12.29 -22.79 -1.94
C LYS A 30 11.88 -21.78 -0.89
N ARG A 31 10.80 -22.09 -0.17
CA ARG A 31 10.41 -21.41 1.07
C ARG A 31 10.75 -22.24 2.28
N ARG A 32 10.85 -21.60 3.41
CA ARG A 32 10.99 -22.27 4.71
C ARG A 32 9.77 -23.13 5.02
N GLU A 33 9.98 -24.17 5.83
CA GLU A 33 8.90 -24.94 6.40
C GLU A 33 8.08 -24.08 7.38
N ASN A 34 6.85 -24.51 7.64
CA ASN A 34 5.98 -23.87 8.62
C ASN A 34 6.52 -24.11 10.03
N GLY A 35 7.01 -23.05 10.67
CA GLY A 35 7.48 -23.09 12.04
C GLY A 35 6.35 -23.02 13.07
N ALA A 36 6.71 -23.10 14.35
CA ALA A 36 5.73 -23.08 15.44
C ALA A 36 4.89 -21.79 15.49
N ASN A 37 5.45 -20.65 15.06
CA ASN A 37 4.78 -19.35 15.04
C ASN A 37 4.30 -18.95 13.63
N ASP A 38 4.25 -19.88 12.68
CA ASP A 38 3.93 -19.56 11.31
C ASP A 38 2.55 -20.04 10.90
N VAL A 39 2.03 -19.38 9.87
CA VAL A 39 0.93 -19.88 9.06
C VAL A 39 1.39 -20.01 7.61
N THR A 40 1.00 -21.10 6.96
CA THR A 40 1.16 -21.26 5.52
C THR A 40 -0.12 -20.85 4.82
N ILE A 41 0.02 -20.03 3.80
CA ILE A 41 -1.09 -19.37 3.09
C ILE A 41 -1.05 -19.80 1.62
N LYS A 42 -2.12 -20.40 1.13
CA LYS A 42 -2.38 -20.53 -0.31
C LYS A 42 -2.78 -19.17 -0.82
N ILE A 43 -1.96 -18.57 -1.67
CA ILE A 43 -2.23 -17.25 -2.24
C ILE A 43 -3.35 -17.37 -3.27
N LEU A 44 -4.39 -16.54 -3.12
CA LEU A 44 -5.46 -16.40 -4.10
C LEU A 44 -5.22 -15.20 -5.01
N TYR A 45 -4.87 -14.05 -4.41
CA TYR A 45 -4.64 -12.81 -5.14
C TYR A 45 -3.40 -12.08 -4.61
N CYS A 46 -2.74 -11.36 -5.50
CA CYS A 46 -1.68 -10.42 -5.14
C CYS A 46 -1.82 -9.13 -5.94
N GLY A 47 -1.94 -8.00 -5.25
CA GLY A 47 -1.96 -6.70 -5.90
C GLY A 47 -0.60 -6.32 -6.46
N ILE A 48 -0.61 -5.41 -7.44
CA ILE A 48 0.60 -4.82 -8.05
C ILE A 48 0.74 -3.38 -7.58
N CYS A 49 1.87 -3.06 -6.94
CA CYS A 49 2.25 -1.73 -6.52
C CYS A 49 3.33 -1.13 -7.45
N HIS A 50 3.44 0.20 -7.49
CA HIS A 50 4.60 0.85 -8.12
C HIS A 50 5.93 0.42 -7.49
N SER A 51 5.93 0.10 -6.18
CA SER A 51 7.12 -0.44 -5.51
C SER A 51 7.61 -1.75 -6.13
N ASP A 52 6.70 -2.60 -6.61
CA ASP A 52 7.07 -3.87 -7.27
C ASP A 52 7.81 -3.59 -8.59
N LEU A 53 7.36 -2.59 -9.34
CA LEU A 53 8.01 -2.16 -10.58
C LEU A 53 9.39 -1.53 -10.31
N HIS A 54 9.48 -0.63 -9.31
CA HIS A 54 10.73 0.02 -8.93
C HIS A 54 11.77 -0.99 -8.44
N VAL A 55 11.35 -1.95 -7.61
CA VAL A 55 12.23 -3.03 -7.16
C VAL A 55 12.64 -3.93 -8.31
N ALA A 56 11.69 -4.37 -9.16
CA ALA A 56 12.03 -5.23 -10.30
C ALA A 56 13.07 -4.58 -11.23
N LYS A 57 13.02 -3.25 -11.41
CA LYS A 57 13.95 -2.46 -12.23
C LYS A 57 15.20 -1.98 -11.49
N ASN A 58 15.27 -2.20 -10.17
CA ASN A 58 16.35 -1.69 -9.32
C ASN A 58 16.47 -0.15 -9.31
N ASP A 59 15.36 0.56 -9.45
CA ASP A 59 15.37 2.03 -9.48
C ASP A 59 15.90 2.64 -8.17
N TRP A 60 15.80 1.92 -7.06
CA TRP A 60 16.33 2.33 -5.75
C TRP A 60 17.73 1.80 -5.45
N GLY A 61 18.33 1.03 -6.33
CA GLY A 61 19.71 0.53 -6.20
C GLY A 61 19.94 -0.54 -5.13
N THR A 62 18.88 -1.16 -4.60
CA THR A 62 18.94 -2.08 -3.45
C THR A 62 18.35 -3.46 -3.73
N THR A 63 18.06 -3.79 -4.99
CA THR A 63 17.39 -5.04 -5.33
C THR A 63 18.32 -6.24 -5.25
N VAL A 64 17.86 -7.28 -4.58
CA VAL A 64 18.51 -8.59 -4.49
C VAL A 64 17.87 -9.54 -5.48
N TYR A 65 18.58 -9.87 -6.54
CA TYR A 65 18.09 -10.78 -7.59
C TYR A 65 18.47 -12.26 -7.31
N PRO A 66 17.63 -13.25 -7.74
CA PRO A 66 16.32 -13.07 -8.33
C PRO A 66 15.31 -12.56 -7.30
N VAL A 67 14.45 -11.62 -7.69
CA VAL A 67 13.41 -11.07 -6.82
C VAL A 67 12.04 -11.56 -7.24
N VAL A 68 11.25 -12.07 -6.30
CA VAL A 68 9.81 -12.37 -6.45
C VAL A 68 9.06 -11.24 -5.75
N PRO A 69 8.43 -10.30 -6.50
CA PRO A 69 7.73 -9.18 -5.90
C PRO A 69 6.41 -9.58 -5.22
N GLY A 70 5.70 -8.59 -4.68
CA GLY A 70 4.33 -8.70 -4.18
C GLY A 70 4.24 -8.64 -2.65
N HIS A 71 3.58 -7.60 -2.16
CA HIS A 71 3.32 -7.32 -0.74
C HIS A 71 1.87 -6.94 -0.47
N GLU A 72 0.97 -7.35 -1.35
CA GLU A 72 -0.48 -7.13 -1.26
C GLU A 72 -1.17 -8.49 -1.40
N ILE A 73 -0.89 -9.39 -0.47
CA ILE A 73 -1.25 -10.81 -0.56
C ILE A 73 -2.57 -11.07 0.15
N THR A 74 -3.51 -11.72 -0.54
CA THR A 74 -4.67 -12.32 0.11
C THR A 74 -4.76 -13.81 -0.23
N GLY A 75 -5.17 -14.61 0.75
CA GLY A 75 -5.20 -16.06 0.60
C GLY A 75 -5.92 -16.77 1.72
N ILE A 76 -5.78 -18.08 1.71
CA ILE A 76 -6.40 -19.01 2.68
C ILE A 76 -5.32 -19.73 3.47
N VAL A 77 -5.46 -19.78 4.78
CA VAL A 77 -4.58 -20.54 5.65
C VAL A 77 -4.71 -22.05 5.36
N THR A 78 -3.59 -22.71 5.13
CA THR A 78 -3.54 -24.17 4.84
C THR A 78 -2.77 -24.97 5.89
N VAL A 79 -1.84 -24.32 6.62
CA VAL A 79 -1.10 -24.94 7.73
C VAL A 79 -1.00 -23.90 8.86
N VAL A 80 -1.07 -24.37 10.10
CA VAL A 80 -0.97 -23.53 11.30
C VAL A 80 0.09 -24.10 12.23
N GLY A 81 1.01 -23.26 12.70
CA GLY A 81 2.04 -23.63 13.65
C GLY A 81 1.48 -23.88 15.07
N SER A 82 2.21 -24.65 15.87
CA SER A 82 1.75 -25.09 17.19
C SER A 82 1.49 -23.98 18.21
N ASN A 83 2.12 -22.81 18.05
CA ASN A 83 1.95 -21.66 18.93
C ASN A 83 0.87 -20.68 18.43
N VAL A 84 0.30 -20.91 17.26
CA VAL A 84 -0.69 -20.03 16.66
C VAL A 84 -2.07 -20.37 17.18
N THR A 85 -2.71 -19.43 17.86
CA THR A 85 -4.04 -19.63 18.47
C THR A 85 -5.14 -18.76 17.85
N ASN A 86 -4.76 -17.74 17.10
CA ASN A 86 -5.67 -16.74 16.51
C ASN A 86 -6.00 -17.01 15.03
N PHE A 87 -5.41 -18.05 14.42
CA PHE A 87 -5.71 -18.49 13.07
C PHE A 87 -5.99 -19.99 13.03
N LYS A 88 -6.80 -20.41 12.08
CA LYS A 88 -7.11 -21.82 11.75
C LYS A 88 -7.09 -22.06 10.25
N ILE A 89 -6.96 -23.33 9.86
CA ILE A 89 -7.06 -23.74 8.46
C ILE A 89 -8.42 -23.31 7.89
N GLY A 90 -8.37 -22.71 6.71
CA GLY A 90 -9.55 -22.16 6.02
C GLY A 90 -9.77 -20.67 6.27
N ASP A 91 -9.10 -20.04 7.22
CA ASP A 91 -9.24 -18.61 7.47
C ASP A 91 -8.78 -17.78 6.26
N ARG A 92 -9.53 -16.71 5.98
CA ARG A 92 -9.23 -15.70 4.97
C ARG A 92 -8.27 -14.69 5.56
N VAL A 93 -7.10 -14.58 4.96
CA VAL A 93 -6.01 -13.77 5.53
C VAL A 93 -5.33 -12.88 4.49
N GLY A 94 -4.62 -11.88 5.01
CA GLY A 94 -3.79 -10.98 4.23
C GLY A 94 -2.39 -10.80 4.82
N VAL A 95 -1.41 -10.57 3.93
CA VAL A 95 -0.03 -10.19 4.28
C VAL A 95 0.34 -8.94 3.49
N GLY A 96 0.76 -7.90 4.21
CA GLY A 96 1.18 -6.63 3.65
C GLY A 96 2.69 -6.54 3.42
N CYS A 97 3.23 -5.34 3.63
CA CYS A 97 4.63 -5.04 3.36
C CYS A 97 5.62 -5.66 4.36
N MET A 98 5.18 -6.02 5.55
CA MET A 98 6.03 -6.50 6.65
C MET A 98 5.98 -8.02 6.77
N ALA A 99 7.15 -8.67 6.79
CA ALA A 99 7.30 -10.08 7.11
C ALA A 99 7.63 -10.31 8.59
N ALA A 100 8.32 -9.36 9.23
CA ALA A 100 8.68 -9.41 10.64
C ALA A 100 9.21 -8.06 11.14
N SER A 101 9.33 -7.94 12.48
CA SER A 101 10.03 -6.86 13.16
C SER A 101 10.71 -7.41 14.44
N CYS A 102 11.52 -6.59 15.14
CA CYS A 102 12.21 -7.08 16.34
C CYS A 102 11.28 -7.32 17.55
N LEU A 103 10.05 -6.76 17.54
CA LEU A 103 9.02 -6.88 18.58
C LEU A 103 9.41 -6.36 19.98
N GLU A 104 10.61 -5.80 20.14
CA GLU A 104 11.14 -5.39 21.46
C GLU A 104 11.53 -3.90 21.55
N CYS A 105 11.72 -3.21 20.41
CA CYS A 105 12.03 -1.78 20.42
C CYS A 105 10.82 -0.93 20.82
N GLU A 106 11.08 0.34 21.09
CA GLU A 106 10.05 1.30 21.52
C GLU A 106 8.87 1.39 20.52
N PHE A 107 9.16 1.36 19.20
CA PHE A 107 8.14 1.41 18.16
C PHE A 107 7.29 0.14 18.13
N CYS A 108 7.90 -1.03 18.18
CA CYS A 108 7.16 -2.30 18.22
C CYS A 108 6.27 -2.40 19.45
N LYS A 109 6.72 -1.93 20.64
CA LYS A 109 5.93 -1.94 21.87
C LYS A 109 4.75 -0.96 21.84
N GLN A 110 4.76 -0.01 20.92
CA GLN A 110 3.70 0.99 20.72
C GLN A 110 2.81 0.65 19.51
N SER A 111 2.85 -0.58 19.00
CA SER A 111 2.15 -0.98 17.77
C SER A 111 2.51 -0.07 16.58
N GLN A 112 3.81 0.18 16.40
CA GLN A 112 4.38 0.96 15.30
C GLN A 112 5.52 0.18 14.63
N GLU A 113 5.29 -1.09 14.34
CA GLU A 113 6.27 -2.02 13.77
C GLU A 113 6.82 -1.54 12.42
N ASN A 114 6.04 -0.78 11.68
CA ASN A 114 6.42 -0.15 10.41
C ASN A 114 7.57 0.85 10.53
N TYR A 115 7.87 1.33 11.74
CA TYR A 115 9.02 2.19 12.06
C TYR A 115 10.16 1.45 12.77
N CYS A 116 10.08 0.13 12.90
CA CYS A 116 11.14 -0.67 13.50
C CYS A 116 12.41 -0.63 12.64
N LYS A 117 13.56 -0.31 13.26
CA LYS A 117 14.87 -0.28 12.56
C LYS A 117 15.27 -1.66 11.99
N ASN A 118 14.76 -2.74 12.58
CA ASN A 118 15.03 -4.12 12.18
C ASN A 118 13.82 -4.73 11.44
N ILE A 119 13.02 -3.91 10.77
CA ILE A 119 11.89 -4.38 9.97
C ILE A 119 12.38 -5.35 8.89
N GLN A 120 11.64 -6.43 8.69
CA GLN A 120 11.84 -7.36 7.57
C GLN A 120 10.69 -7.19 6.58
N LEU A 121 11.03 -6.96 5.32
CA LEU A 121 10.05 -6.77 4.27
C LEU A 121 9.60 -8.12 3.70
N THR A 122 8.36 -8.17 3.22
CA THR A 122 7.73 -9.37 2.63
C THR A 122 8.50 -9.88 1.41
N TYR A 123 9.21 -9.01 0.71
CA TYR A 123 10.12 -9.37 -0.38
C TYR A 123 11.29 -8.39 -0.49
N ASN A 124 12.29 -8.76 -1.30
CA ASN A 124 13.50 -7.96 -1.54
C ASN A 124 14.29 -7.64 -0.26
N GLY A 125 14.31 -8.54 0.68
CA GLY A 125 15.09 -8.44 1.92
C GLY A 125 15.92 -9.68 2.16
N ILE A 126 16.87 -9.56 3.07
CA ILE A 126 17.58 -10.71 3.66
C ILE A 126 17.00 -10.93 5.05
N PHE A 127 16.33 -12.05 5.23
CA PHE A 127 15.75 -12.42 6.53
C PHE A 127 16.83 -12.74 7.55
N TRP A 128 16.51 -12.83 8.83
CA TRP A 128 17.50 -13.02 9.91
C TRP A 128 18.27 -14.34 9.84
N ASP A 129 17.76 -15.32 9.10
CA ASP A 129 18.46 -16.60 8.83
C ASP A 129 19.35 -16.55 7.59
N GLY A 130 19.48 -15.36 6.95
CA GLY A 130 20.27 -15.15 5.74
C GLY A 130 19.54 -15.50 4.44
N SER A 131 18.29 -15.96 4.50
CA SER A 131 17.49 -16.25 3.30
C SER A 131 16.93 -15.00 2.66
N ILE A 132 16.70 -15.05 1.34
CA ILE A 132 16.02 -13.99 0.61
C ILE A 132 14.51 -14.07 0.89
N THR A 133 13.88 -12.93 1.19
CA THR A 133 12.43 -12.85 1.29
C THR A 133 11.81 -12.76 -0.11
N TYR A 134 10.83 -13.62 -0.39
CA TYR A 134 10.10 -13.69 -1.65
C TYR A 134 8.63 -13.37 -1.43
N GLY A 135 8.08 -12.52 -2.30
CA GLY A 135 6.73 -11.98 -2.18
C GLY A 135 5.61 -12.85 -2.73
N GLY A 136 4.49 -12.18 -2.94
CA GLY A 136 3.21 -12.78 -3.30
C GLY A 136 3.01 -13.12 -4.77
N TYR A 137 3.97 -12.79 -5.67
CA TYR A 137 3.91 -13.30 -7.04
C TYR A 137 4.28 -14.78 -7.07
N SER A 138 3.61 -15.56 -6.23
CA SER A 138 3.85 -16.99 -6.01
C SER A 138 2.58 -17.68 -5.53
N LYS A 139 2.57 -19.00 -5.55
CA LYS A 139 1.39 -19.81 -5.20
C LYS A 139 1.18 -19.99 -3.69
N LEU A 140 2.23 -19.80 -2.91
CA LEU A 140 2.22 -20.09 -1.47
C LEU A 140 3.09 -19.07 -0.72
N HIS A 141 2.68 -18.69 0.48
CA HIS A 141 3.47 -17.86 1.40
C HIS A 141 3.53 -18.50 2.80
N VAL A 142 4.66 -18.35 3.48
CA VAL A 142 4.82 -18.73 4.89
C VAL A 142 5.12 -17.47 5.67
N ALA A 143 4.28 -17.13 6.63
CA ALA A 143 4.37 -15.89 7.40
C ALA A 143 4.31 -16.18 8.90
N ASP A 144 5.06 -15.42 9.68
CA ASP A 144 4.84 -15.34 11.12
C ASP A 144 3.43 -14.77 11.38
N TYR A 145 2.65 -15.46 12.23
CA TYR A 145 1.24 -15.12 12.46
C TYR A 145 1.02 -13.67 12.93
N ARG A 146 2.02 -13.06 13.55
CA ARG A 146 1.97 -11.68 14.04
C ARG A 146 1.96 -10.63 12.92
N PHE A 147 2.35 -11.05 11.70
CA PHE A 147 2.37 -10.24 10.48
C PHE A 147 1.31 -10.66 9.47
N VAL A 148 0.28 -11.33 9.96
CA VAL A 148 -0.89 -11.76 9.18
C VAL A 148 -2.14 -11.08 9.76
N VAL A 149 -3.04 -10.63 8.89
CA VAL A 149 -4.32 -10.03 9.27
C VAL A 149 -5.49 -10.86 8.75
N HIS A 150 -6.63 -10.82 9.45
CA HIS A 150 -7.87 -11.41 8.96
C HIS A 150 -8.50 -10.52 7.88
N VAL A 151 -8.92 -11.12 6.77
CA VAL A 151 -9.74 -10.42 5.77
C VAL A 151 -11.21 -10.68 6.08
N PRO A 152 -12.00 -9.63 6.45
CA PRO A 152 -13.42 -9.78 6.75
C PRO A 152 -14.20 -10.45 5.62
N GLU A 153 -15.22 -11.26 5.97
CA GLU A 153 -16.02 -12.03 5.01
C GLU A 153 -16.71 -11.15 3.94
N SER A 154 -17.13 -9.94 4.32
CA SER A 154 -17.77 -9.00 3.40
C SER A 154 -16.84 -8.35 2.39
N LEU A 155 -15.51 -8.47 2.56
CA LEU A 155 -14.56 -7.93 1.60
C LEU A 155 -14.20 -8.99 0.54
N PRO A 156 -14.40 -8.72 -0.76
CA PRO A 156 -13.86 -9.56 -1.83
C PRO A 156 -12.32 -9.62 -1.73
N MET A 157 -11.75 -10.82 -1.81
CA MET A 157 -10.31 -11.05 -1.58
C MET A 157 -9.42 -10.32 -2.59
N ASP A 158 -9.86 -10.26 -3.83
CA ASP A 158 -9.19 -9.52 -4.91
C ASP A 158 -9.12 -8.01 -4.63
N ARG A 159 -10.21 -7.44 -4.12
CA ARG A 159 -10.30 -6.00 -3.79
C ARG A 159 -9.66 -5.67 -2.43
N ALA A 160 -9.55 -6.65 -1.55
CA ALA A 160 -8.85 -6.51 -0.26
C ALA A 160 -7.32 -6.50 -0.43
N ALA A 161 -6.78 -7.19 -1.43
CA ALA A 161 -5.34 -7.29 -1.64
C ALA A 161 -4.64 -5.91 -1.69
N PRO A 162 -5.04 -4.93 -2.52
CA PRO A 162 -4.40 -3.62 -2.54
C PRO A 162 -4.61 -2.78 -1.27
N LEU A 163 -5.61 -3.12 -0.44
CA LEU A 163 -5.82 -2.41 0.83
C LEU A 163 -4.66 -2.63 1.79
N LEU A 164 -3.95 -3.77 1.70
CA LEU A 164 -2.82 -4.12 2.55
C LEU A 164 -1.57 -3.24 2.35
N CYS A 165 -1.54 -2.45 1.29
CA CYS A 165 -0.51 -1.44 1.04
C CYS A 165 -1.16 -0.06 0.83
N ALA A 166 -1.87 0.15 -0.27
CA ALA A 166 -2.45 1.44 -0.61
C ALA A 166 -3.56 1.85 0.38
N GLY A 167 -4.35 0.91 0.91
CA GLY A 167 -5.39 1.18 1.88
C GLY A 167 -4.82 1.69 3.19
N VAL A 168 -3.93 0.93 3.82
CA VAL A 168 -3.33 1.29 5.11
C VAL A 168 -2.49 2.58 5.00
N THR A 169 -1.77 2.78 3.89
CA THR A 169 -0.99 3.99 3.62
C THR A 169 -1.87 5.25 3.60
N MET A 170 -3.10 5.16 3.12
CA MET A 170 -4.04 6.29 3.11
C MET A 170 -4.82 6.41 4.42
N PHE A 171 -5.05 5.31 5.13
CA PHE A 171 -5.80 5.28 6.38
C PHE A 171 -5.02 5.85 7.56
N CYS A 172 -3.76 5.42 7.77
CA CYS A 172 -2.96 5.82 8.93
C CYS A 172 -2.80 7.33 9.08
N PRO A 173 -2.42 8.11 8.05
CA PRO A 173 -2.32 9.56 8.22
C PRO A 173 -3.66 10.25 8.51
N LEU A 174 -4.80 9.68 8.09
CA LEU A 174 -6.11 10.19 8.48
C LEU A 174 -6.40 9.91 9.95
N LYS A 175 -6.07 8.71 10.44
CA LYS A 175 -6.21 8.32 11.86
C LYS A 175 -5.31 9.19 12.74
N ASP A 176 -4.03 9.33 12.43
CA ASP A 176 -3.03 10.10 13.19
C ASP A 176 -3.35 11.59 13.30
N ASN A 177 -4.18 12.11 12.40
CA ASN A 177 -4.61 13.49 12.43
C ASN A 177 -6.07 13.66 12.93
N ASN A 178 -6.60 12.65 13.63
CA ASN A 178 -7.96 12.64 14.19
C ASN A 178 -9.05 12.92 13.14
N LEU A 179 -8.89 12.39 11.92
CA LEU A 179 -9.88 12.53 10.86
C LEU A 179 -10.83 11.34 10.78
N VAL A 180 -10.49 10.22 11.40
CA VAL A 180 -11.39 9.07 11.55
C VAL A 180 -12.35 9.34 12.72
N GLY A 181 -13.66 9.29 12.46
CA GLY A 181 -14.67 9.55 13.47
C GLY A 181 -14.93 11.03 13.83
N HIS A 182 -14.22 11.98 13.21
CA HIS A 182 -14.38 13.42 13.43
C HIS A 182 -14.68 14.14 12.11
N PRO A 183 -15.90 14.07 11.56
CA PRO A 183 -16.27 14.58 10.25
C PRO A 183 -16.19 16.10 10.10
N GLY A 184 -16.39 16.60 8.90
CA GLY A 184 -16.57 18.04 8.61
C GLY A 184 -15.29 18.82 8.28
N LYS A 185 -14.12 18.15 8.19
CA LYS A 185 -12.89 18.79 7.70
C LYS A 185 -12.87 18.88 6.18
N ARG A 186 -12.09 19.82 5.65
CA ARG A 186 -11.78 19.92 4.23
C ARG A 186 -10.44 19.26 3.98
N ILE A 187 -10.42 18.17 3.23
CA ILE A 187 -9.20 17.43 2.91
C ILE A 187 -8.88 17.50 1.44
N GLY A 188 -7.60 17.67 1.12
CA GLY A 188 -7.05 17.65 -0.23
C GLY A 188 -6.32 16.34 -0.49
N ILE A 189 -6.54 15.77 -1.68
CA ILE A 189 -5.80 14.60 -2.16
C ILE A 189 -5.03 15.03 -3.41
N ILE A 190 -3.70 15.11 -3.31
CA ILE A 190 -2.84 15.40 -4.45
C ILE A 190 -2.53 14.08 -5.17
N GLY A 191 -2.91 14.03 -6.45
CA GLY A 191 -2.84 12.83 -7.26
C GLY A 191 -4.08 11.94 -7.15
N MET A 192 -4.48 11.36 -8.26
CA MET A 192 -5.60 10.41 -8.34
C MET A 192 -5.13 9.17 -9.08
N GLY A 193 -4.36 8.36 -8.40
CA GLY A 193 -3.86 7.06 -8.81
C GLY A 193 -4.26 5.98 -7.80
N GLY A 194 -3.42 4.94 -7.69
CA GLY A 194 -3.67 3.80 -6.81
C GLY A 194 -3.86 4.16 -5.33
N LEU A 195 -3.14 5.16 -4.81
CA LEU A 195 -3.32 5.70 -3.46
C LEU A 195 -4.48 6.70 -3.42
N GLY A 196 -4.44 7.69 -4.29
CA GLY A 196 -5.36 8.83 -4.22
C GLY A 196 -6.83 8.47 -4.34
N HIS A 197 -7.21 7.46 -5.16
CA HIS A 197 -8.62 7.04 -5.25
C HIS A 197 -9.15 6.47 -3.91
N LEU A 198 -8.31 5.76 -3.15
CA LEU A 198 -8.65 5.30 -1.80
C LEU A 198 -8.72 6.47 -0.81
N GLY A 199 -7.83 7.46 -0.93
CA GLY A 199 -7.89 8.68 -0.13
C GLY A 199 -9.22 9.42 -0.29
N VAL A 200 -9.75 9.50 -1.52
CA VAL A 200 -11.08 10.06 -1.77
C VAL A 200 -12.16 9.22 -1.08
N LYS A 201 -12.14 7.91 -1.26
CA LYS A 201 -13.13 6.99 -0.65
C LYS A 201 -13.11 7.05 0.88
N PHE A 202 -11.94 7.01 1.51
CA PHE A 202 -11.82 7.16 2.96
C PHE A 202 -12.32 8.52 3.43
N GLY A 203 -11.90 9.61 2.79
CA GLY A 203 -12.34 10.95 3.15
C GLY A 203 -13.84 11.11 3.09
N LYS A 204 -14.48 10.57 2.06
CA LYS A 204 -15.95 10.58 1.92
C LYS A 204 -16.64 9.69 2.95
N ALA A 205 -16.13 8.50 3.20
CA ALA A 205 -16.67 7.57 4.20
C ALA A 205 -16.61 8.15 5.62
N PHE A 206 -15.59 8.97 5.92
CA PHE A 206 -15.44 9.64 7.22
C PHE A 206 -16.18 10.98 7.32
N GLY A 207 -16.95 11.36 6.29
CA GLY A 207 -17.80 12.55 6.32
C GLY A 207 -17.05 13.87 6.11
N HIS A 208 -15.93 13.84 5.40
CA HIS A 208 -15.16 15.03 5.04
C HIS A 208 -15.59 15.63 3.69
N HIS A 209 -15.29 16.91 3.51
CA HIS A 209 -15.31 17.56 2.21
C HIS A 209 -13.99 17.28 1.49
N VAL A 210 -14.04 16.51 0.40
CA VAL A 210 -12.86 16.02 -0.31
C VAL A 210 -12.63 16.82 -1.58
N THR A 211 -11.42 17.37 -1.71
CA THR A 211 -10.93 18.06 -2.90
C THR A 211 -9.81 17.23 -3.54
N VAL A 212 -10.00 16.81 -4.78
CA VAL A 212 -8.93 16.20 -5.59
C VAL A 212 -8.12 17.30 -6.27
N ILE A 213 -6.79 17.19 -6.20
CA ILE A 213 -5.85 18.13 -6.81
C ILE A 213 -5.02 17.35 -7.83
N SER A 214 -5.09 17.71 -9.10
CA SER A 214 -4.43 16.96 -10.17
C SER A 214 -3.95 17.88 -11.30
N THR A 215 -2.90 17.45 -12.00
CA THR A 215 -2.40 18.12 -13.22
C THR A 215 -3.22 17.76 -14.46
N SER A 216 -4.08 16.74 -14.40
CA SER A 216 -4.82 16.22 -15.56
C SER A 216 -6.30 16.59 -15.49
N PRO A 217 -6.81 17.46 -16.39
CA PRO A 217 -8.21 17.87 -16.40
C PRO A 217 -9.17 16.69 -16.74
N SER A 218 -8.69 15.67 -17.46
CA SER A 218 -9.49 14.50 -17.81
C SER A 218 -9.95 13.69 -16.60
N LYS A 219 -9.27 13.83 -15.44
CA LYS A 219 -9.63 13.14 -14.19
C LYS A 219 -10.78 13.80 -13.44
N GLN A 220 -11.20 15.02 -13.81
CA GLN A 220 -12.21 15.78 -13.07
C GLN A 220 -13.56 15.07 -13.01
N LYS A 221 -14.06 14.59 -14.15
CA LYS A 221 -15.34 13.87 -14.22
C LYS A 221 -15.34 12.64 -13.32
N GLU A 222 -14.28 11.84 -13.42
CA GLU A 222 -14.15 10.61 -12.64
C GLU A 222 -14.01 10.87 -11.14
N ALA A 223 -13.23 11.90 -10.76
CA ALA A 223 -13.08 12.29 -9.36
C ALA A 223 -14.43 12.66 -8.72
N LYS A 224 -15.27 13.43 -9.42
CA LYS A 224 -16.54 13.93 -8.90
C LYS A 224 -17.67 12.92 -9.03
N GLU A 225 -17.86 12.34 -10.21
CA GLU A 225 -19.04 11.51 -10.49
C GLU A 225 -18.87 10.05 -10.03
N ARG A 226 -17.65 9.50 -10.10
CA ARG A 226 -17.40 8.11 -9.74
C ARG A 226 -16.89 7.95 -8.31
N LEU A 227 -15.89 8.75 -7.92
CA LEU A 227 -15.28 8.65 -6.58
C LEU A 227 -16.01 9.51 -5.54
N GLY A 228 -16.85 10.44 -5.94
CA GLY A 228 -17.66 11.28 -5.06
C GLY A 228 -16.89 12.44 -4.42
N ALA A 229 -15.77 12.88 -5.00
CA ALA A 229 -15.08 14.09 -4.55
C ALA A 229 -15.99 15.31 -4.69
N ASP A 230 -16.01 16.17 -3.67
CA ASP A 230 -16.84 17.39 -3.67
C ASP A 230 -16.28 18.46 -4.58
N GLU A 231 -14.94 18.56 -4.65
CA GLU A 231 -14.24 19.54 -5.47
C GLU A 231 -13.09 18.92 -6.26
N PHE A 232 -12.71 19.60 -7.33
CA PHE A 232 -11.54 19.30 -8.14
C PHE A 232 -10.78 20.58 -8.43
N ILE A 233 -9.47 20.57 -8.25
CA ILE A 233 -8.56 21.68 -8.57
C ILE A 233 -7.58 21.19 -9.63
N LEU A 234 -7.50 21.89 -10.74
CA LEU A 234 -6.44 21.70 -11.72
C LEU A 234 -5.20 22.44 -11.24
N SER A 235 -4.18 21.69 -10.77
CA SER A 235 -2.99 22.30 -10.15
C SER A 235 -2.12 23.12 -11.12
N THR A 236 -2.31 22.92 -12.42
CA THR A 236 -1.67 23.73 -13.48
C THR A 236 -2.42 25.04 -13.77
N ASP A 237 -3.60 25.24 -13.22
CA ASP A 237 -4.40 26.46 -13.33
C ASP A 237 -4.16 27.37 -12.12
N ALA A 238 -3.37 28.43 -12.34
CA ALA A 238 -3.00 29.37 -11.28
C ALA A 238 -4.23 30.09 -10.66
N HIS A 239 -5.30 30.32 -11.42
CA HIS A 239 -6.52 30.96 -10.91
C HIS A 239 -7.27 30.02 -9.95
N GLN A 240 -7.40 28.75 -10.29
CA GLN A 240 -8.02 27.76 -9.41
C GLN A 240 -7.23 27.60 -8.10
N MET A 241 -5.89 27.48 -8.20
CA MET A 241 -5.01 27.40 -7.05
C MET A 241 -5.11 28.64 -6.16
N GLN A 242 -5.07 29.83 -6.74
CA GLN A 242 -5.21 31.10 -6.00
C GLN A 242 -6.57 31.22 -5.30
N ALA A 243 -7.65 30.84 -5.97
CA ALA A 243 -9.01 30.91 -5.41
C ALA A 243 -9.21 29.99 -4.20
N LYS A 244 -8.37 28.95 -4.05
CA LYS A 244 -8.44 27.97 -2.98
C LYS A 244 -7.36 28.11 -1.89
N LYS A 245 -6.60 29.20 -1.91
CA LYS A 245 -5.66 29.50 -0.83
C LYS A 245 -6.35 29.53 0.54
N ARG A 246 -5.67 28.93 1.53
CA ARG A 246 -6.13 28.86 2.94
C ARG A 246 -7.54 28.25 3.11
N SER A 247 -7.90 27.26 2.30
CA SER A 247 -9.24 26.65 2.35
C SER A 247 -9.24 25.19 2.83
N ILE A 248 -8.09 24.51 2.86
CA ILE A 248 -7.96 23.09 3.16
C ILE A 248 -7.35 22.89 4.56
N ASP A 249 -7.91 21.97 5.36
CA ASP A 249 -7.41 21.66 6.70
C ASP A 249 -6.25 20.67 6.68
N PHE A 250 -6.32 19.70 5.75
CA PHE A 250 -5.38 18.56 5.68
C PHE A 250 -5.16 18.12 4.24
N ILE A 251 -3.93 17.84 3.86
CA ILE A 251 -3.58 17.36 2.51
C ILE A 251 -2.81 16.06 2.60
N LEU A 252 -3.21 15.06 1.78
CA LEU A 252 -2.42 13.87 1.49
C LEU A 252 -1.78 14.01 0.12
N ASP A 253 -0.46 13.92 0.08
CA ASP A 253 0.30 13.94 -1.16
C ASP A 253 0.71 12.53 -1.55
N THR A 254 0.11 12.03 -2.64
CA THR A 254 0.30 10.66 -3.15
C THR A 254 1.20 10.59 -4.38
N VAL A 255 1.81 11.72 -4.75
CA VAL A 255 2.58 11.84 -6.00
C VAL A 255 4.02 11.39 -5.79
N SER A 256 4.47 10.40 -6.57
CA SER A 256 5.86 9.94 -6.57
C SER A 256 6.73 10.63 -7.65
N ALA A 257 6.14 11.42 -8.54
CA ALA A 257 6.90 12.26 -9.46
C ALA A 257 7.44 13.51 -8.76
N ASN A 258 8.55 14.04 -9.24
CA ASN A 258 9.11 15.27 -8.70
C ASN A 258 8.16 16.46 -8.93
N HIS A 259 7.86 17.22 -7.87
CA HIS A 259 7.00 18.39 -7.89
C HIS A 259 7.33 19.32 -6.72
N SER A 260 6.93 20.61 -6.82
CA SER A 260 7.10 21.57 -5.73
C SER A 260 5.94 21.50 -4.74
N LEU A 261 6.22 21.52 -3.44
CA LEU A 261 5.19 21.58 -2.38
C LEU A 261 4.66 23.01 -2.16
N GLY A 262 5.39 24.05 -2.56
CA GLY A 262 5.04 25.45 -2.29
C GLY A 262 3.59 25.80 -2.61
N PRO A 263 3.09 25.56 -3.84
CA PRO A 263 1.71 25.84 -4.23
C PRO A 263 0.66 25.12 -3.37
N TYR A 264 0.94 23.88 -2.95
CA TYR A 264 0.02 23.07 -2.14
C TYR A 264 0.01 23.52 -0.68
N LEU A 265 1.16 23.94 -0.13
CA LEU A 265 1.23 24.51 1.21
C LEU A 265 0.37 25.77 1.33
N GLU A 266 0.27 26.57 0.28
CA GLU A 266 -0.58 27.76 0.27
C GLU A 266 -2.09 27.45 0.31
N LEU A 267 -2.51 26.26 -0.12
CA LEU A 267 -3.91 25.80 0.00
C LEU A 267 -4.31 25.53 1.45
N LEU A 268 -3.34 25.18 2.31
CA LEU A 268 -3.60 24.88 3.71
C LEU A 268 -4.00 26.13 4.50
N LYS A 269 -5.00 25.96 5.36
CA LYS A 269 -5.34 26.93 6.41
C LYS A 269 -4.18 27.13 7.38
N VAL A 270 -4.34 28.06 8.31
CA VAL A 270 -3.46 28.16 9.49
C VAL A 270 -3.61 26.89 10.33
N ASN A 271 -2.50 26.35 10.83
CA ASN A 271 -2.36 25.05 11.48
C ASN A 271 -2.70 23.83 10.58
N GLY A 272 -2.80 24.00 9.28
CA GLY A 272 -3.04 22.88 8.36
C GLY A 272 -1.82 21.98 8.23
N THR A 273 -2.07 20.71 7.89
CA THR A 273 -1.04 19.67 7.78
C THR A 273 -1.02 19.08 6.36
N LEU A 274 0.18 18.92 5.80
CA LEU A 274 0.43 18.13 4.59
C LEU A 274 1.22 16.88 4.96
N VAL A 275 0.72 15.73 4.55
CA VAL A 275 1.39 14.44 4.76
C VAL A 275 1.83 13.85 3.44
N LEU A 276 3.12 13.55 3.34
CA LEU A 276 3.74 12.88 2.21
C LEU A 276 3.58 11.36 2.37
N VAL A 277 2.98 10.71 1.38
CA VAL A 277 2.87 9.25 1.28
C VAL A 277 3.37 8.74 -0.08
N GLY A 278 3.57 9.63 -1.05
CA GLY A 278 4.32 9.36 -2.27
C GLY A 278 5.83 9.40 -2.01
N ALA A 279 6.59 8.62 -2.75
CA ALA A 279 8.05 8.50 -2.59
C ALA A 279 8.77 8.88 -3.90
N PRO A 280 9.00 10.17 -4.19
CA PRO A 280 9.77 10.59 -5.34
C PRO A 280 11.24 10.19 -5.20
N ASP A 281 11.90 9.94 -6.32
CA ASP A 281 13.32 9.57 -6.40
C ASP A 281 14.27 10.77 -6.28
N LYS A 282 13.73 12.00 -6.31
CA LYS A 282 14.50 13.25 -6.22
C LYS A 282 14.06 14.09 -5.03
N PRO A 283 14.95 14.95 -4.51
CA PRO A 283 14.62 15.89 -3.46
C PRO A 283 13.41 16.78 -3.84
N ILE A 284 12.55 17.03 -2.86
CA ILE A 284 11.43 17.95 -2.99
C ILE A 284 11.82 19.30 -2.40
N ASP A 285 11.69 20.38 -3.19
CA ASP A 285 12.00 21.73 -2.77
C ASP A 285 10.76 22.55 -2.42
N PHE A 286 10.84 23.33 -1.34
CA PHE A 286 9.86 24.34 -1.00
C PHE A 286 10.47 25.46 -0.15
N LEU A 287 9.86 26.65 -0.23
CA LEU A 287 10.24 27.78 0.61
C LEU A 287 9.69 27.61 2.02
N CYS A 288 10.48 27.96 3.04
CA CYS A 288 10.05 27.84 4.44
C CYS A 288 8.96 28.86 4.84
N PHE A 289 8.89 30.01 4.18
CA PHE A 289 7.97 31.08 4.57
C PHE A 289 6.49 30.68 4.57
N PRO A 290 5.97 29.89 3.61
CA PRO A 290 4.60 29.37 3.67
C PRO A 290 4.30 28.52 4.91
N LEU A 291 5.29 27.80 5.45
CA LEU A 291 5.15 27.07 6.72
C LEU A 291 5.05 28.05 7.90
N ILE A 292 6.01 28.97 8.00
CA ILE A 292 6.14 29.92 9.10
C ILE A 292 4.90 30.80 9.19
N SER A 293 4.48 31.43 8.07
CA SER A 293 3.36 32.38 8.03
C SER A 293 1.99 31.76 8.26
N GLY A 294 1.88 30.42 8.13
CA GLY A 294 0.63 29.68 8.31
C GLY A 294 0.67 28.71 9.51
N LYS A 295 1.80 28.63 10.25
CA LYS A 295 1.99 27.63 11.33
C LYS A 295 1.63 26.24 10.80
N ARG A 296 2.05 25.91 9.57
CA ARG A 296 1.70 24.67 8.88
C ARG A 296 2.70 23.58 9.19
N THR A 297 2.27 22.33 9.04
CA THR A 297 3.10 21.14 9.27
C THR A 297 3.27 20.38 7.96
N VAL A 298 4.49 19.92 7.69
CA VAL A 298 4.81 18.89 6.70
C VAL A 298 5.37 17.68 7.42
N LYS A 299 4.82 16.51 7.18
CA LYS A 299 5.29 15.24 7.76
C LYS A 299 5.16 14.10 6.76
N GLY A 300 5.86 12.99 7.02
CA GLY A 300 5.73 11.74 6.27
C GLY A 300 4.87 10.72 7.01
N SER A 301 4.39 9.71 6.26
CA SER A 301 3.77 8.49 6.79
C SER A 301 4.09 7.35 5.84
N VAL A 302 4.40 6.16 6.39
CA VAL A 302 4.71 4.97 5.61
C VAL A 302 3.87 3.80 6.10
N ILE A 303 3.09 3.20 5.19
CA ILE A 303 2.19 2.07 5.50
C ILE A 303 1.46 2.26 6.84
N GLY A 304 1.35 1.22 7.67
CA GLY A 304 0.82 1.25 9.02
C GLY A 304 1.25 0.01 9.79
N SER A 305 0.97 -0.02 11.08
CA SER A 305 1.20 -1.17 11.94
C SER A 305 0.27 -2.32 11.60
N MET A 306 0.50 -3.48 12.21
CA MET A 306 -0.39 -4.65 12.06
C MET A 306 -1.78 -4.37 12.64
N GLU A 307 -1.84 -3.67 13.79
CA GLU A 307 -3.09 -3.25 14.42
C GLU A 307 -3.88 -2.29 13.52
N GLU A 308 -3.22 -1.29 12.96
CA GLU A 308 -3.85 -0.32 12.04
C GLU A 308 -4.29 -0.97 10.73
N THR A 309 -3.52 -1.95 10.24
CA THR A 309 -3.88 -2.71 9.04
C THR A 309 -5.17 -3.50 9.27
N GLN A 310 -5.30 -4.17 10.42
CA GLN A 310 -6.53 -4.90 10.77
C GLN A 310 -7.71 -3.95 10.98
N GLU A 311 -7.51 -2.83 11.68
CA GLU A 311 -8.54 -1.81 11.88
C GLU A 311 -9.03 -1.24 10.56
N MET A 312 -8.12 -0.91 9.66
CA MET A 312 -8.44 -0.41 8.31
C MET A 312 -9.30 -1.41 7.54
N LEU A 313 -8.96 -2.71 7.54
CA LEU A 313 -9.78 -3.74 6.87
C LEU A 313 -11.18 -3.83 7.48
N ASN A 314 -11.31 -3.77 8.80
CA ASN A 314 -12.60 -3.77 9.49
C ASN A 314 -13.44 -2.54 9.13
N ILE A 315 -12.82 -1.37 9.03
CA ILE A 315 -13.45 -0.12 8.59
C ILE A 315 -13.87 -0.23 7.10
N CYS A 316 -13.01 -0.77 6.24
CA CYS A 316 -13.34 -1.01 4.84
C CYS A 316 -14.54 -1.93 4.69
N ALA A 317 -14.62 -3.00 5.49
CA ALA A 317 -15.77 -3.89 5.53
C ALA A 317 -17.06 -3.17 5.99
N LYS A 318 -16.96 -2.36 7.05
CA LYS A 318 -18.10 -1.61 7.62
C LYS A 318 -18.67 -0.57 6.65
N PHE A 319 -17.81 0.17 5.97
CA PHE A 319 -18.20 1.27 5.09
C PHE A 319 -18.24 0.89 3.61
N ASN A 320 -18.01 -0.40 3.27
CA ASN A 320 -17.91 -0.91 1.90
C ASN A 320 -16.88 -0.12 1.06
N ILE A 321 -15.71 0.15 1.64
CA ILE A 321 -14.60 0.81 0.94
C ILE A 321 -13.80 -0.25 0.19
N LEU A 322 -13.98 -0.33 -1.11
CA LEU A 322 -13.32 -1.30 -1.98
C LEU A 322 -12.32 -0.61 -2.90
N CYS A 323 -11.19 -1.27 -3.14
CA CYS A 323 -10.27 -0.84 -4.19
C CYS A 323 -10.86 -1.10 -5.57
N ASP A 324 -10.71 -0.14 -6.49
CA ASP A 324 -11.06 -0.36 -7.90
C ASP A 324 -9.88 -1.06 -8.58
N ILE A 325 -10.15 -2.22 -9.19
CA ILE A 325 -9.12 -3.13 -9.68
C ILE A 325 -9.36 -3.56 -11.13
N GLU A 326 -8.25 -3.92 -11.79
CA GLU A 326 -8.23 -4.74 -13.01
C GLU A 326 -7.53 -6.06 -12.65
N THR A 327 -8.28 -7.17 -12.72
CA THR A 327 -7.72 -8.50 -12.44
C THR A 327 -7.00 -9.03 -13.68
N ILE A 328 -5.81 -9.57 -13.48
CA ILE A 328 -4.98 -10.14 -14.54
C ILE A 328 -4.49 -11.55 -14.17
N THR A 329 -4.11 -12.32 -15.17
CA THR A 329 -3.40 -13.60 -14.99
C THR A 329 -1.87 -13.36 -14.90
N PRO A 330 -1.09 -14.27 -14.29
CA PRO A 330 0.35 -14.06 -14.11
C PRO A 330 1.17 -13.86 -15.39
N ASP A 331 0.72 -14.40 -16.53
CA ASP A 331 1.35 -14.18 -17.84
C ASP A 331 1.22 -12.74 -18.34
N LYS A 332 0.35 -11.93 -17.73
CA LYS A 332 0.13 -10.52 -18.07
C LYS A 332 0.89 -9.53 -17.18
N ILE A 333 1.70 -10.00 -16.23
CA ILE A 333 2.42 -9.10 -15.28
C ILE A 333 3.27 -8.07 -16.03
N ASN A 334 4.02 -8.47 -17.07
CA ASN A 334 4.85 -7.52 -17.81
C ASN A 334 4.01 -6.45 -18.55
N VAL A 335 2.86 -6.84 -19.10
CA VAL A 335 1.92 -5.89 -19.71
C VAL A 335 1.36 -4.93 -18.66
N ALA A 336 1.03 -5.44 -17.46
CA ALA A 336 0.57 -4.60 -16.36
C ALA A 336 1.66 -3.63 -15.90
N PHE A 337 2.92 -4.05 -15.83
CA PHE A 337 4.06 -3.18 -15.49
C PHE A 337 4.23 -2.05 -16.53
N ASP A 338 4.14 -2.35 -17.82
CA ASP A 338 4.22 -1.35 -18.89
C ASP A 338 3.07 -0.33 -18.82
N ARG A 339 1.86 -0.79 -18.51
CA ARG A 339 0.68 0.08 -18.32
C ARG A 339 0.79 0.90 -17.03
N LEU A 340 1.27 0.29 -15.95
CA LEU A 340 1.47 0.96 -14.66
C LEU A 340 2.49 2.11 -14.77
N ALA A 341 3.59 1.89 -15.49
CA ALA A 341 4.60 2.92 -15.77
C ALA A 341 4.03 4.13 -16.53
N LYS A 342 2.95 3.93 -17.29
CA LYS A 342 2.23 4.97 -18.04
C LYS A 342 1.02 5.53 -17.28
N ASN A 343 0.79 5.10 -16.04
CA ASN A 343 -0.42 5.39 -15.25
C ASN A 343 -1.72 4.99 -15.99
N ASP A 344 -1.68 3.95 -16.81
CA ASP A 344 -2.80 3.40 -17.58
C ASP A 344 -3.45 2.25 -16.82
N VAL A 345 -4.07 2.55 -15.69
CA VAL A 345 -4.87 1.62 -14.88
C VAL A 345 -5.85 2.36 -13.99
N LYS A 346 -7.03 1.80 -13.75
CA LYS A 346 -8.06 2.35 -12.87
C LYS A 346 -8.49 1.33 -11.81
N TYR A 347 -7.82 1.26 -10.64
CA TYR A 347 -6.64 2.06 -10.24
C TYR A 347 -5.50 1.15 -9.84
N ARG A 348 -5.79 -0.17 -9.66
CA ARG A 348 -4.79 -1.17 -9.25
C ARG A 348 -4.92 -2.42 -10.10
N PHE A 349 -3.79 -3.02 -10.47
CA PHE A 349 -3.79 -4.38 -10.98
C PHE A 349 -3.78 -5.37 -9.82
N VAL A 350 -4.48 -6.48 -9.99
CA VAL A 350 -4.46 -7.62 -9.07
C VAL A 350 -4.25 -8.90 -9.86
N ILE A 351 -3.25 -9.67 -9.48
CA ILE A 351 -2.93 -10.95 -10.11
C ILE A 351 -3.81 -12.04 -9.49
N ASP A 352 -4.60 -12.74 -10.29
CA ASP A 352 -5.27 -13.98 -9.88
C ASP A 352 -4.26 -15.13 -9.85
N MET A 353 -3.80 -15.46 -8.64
CA MET A 353 -2.87 -16.55 -8.40
C MET A 353 -3.56 -17.92 -8.34
N ALA A 354 -4.87 -17.96 -8.10
CA ALA A 354 -5.65 -19.19 -8.02
C ALA A 354 -5.91 -19.79 -9.40
N GLY A 355 -5.94 -18.95 -10.45
CA GLY A 355 -6.30 -19.37 -11.80
C GLY A 355 -7.80 -19.61 -11.96
N ASN A 356 -8.63 -18.88 -11.20
CA ASN A 356 -10.06 -18.91 -11.39
C ASN A 356 -10.39 -18.33 -12.78
N PRO A 357 -11.37 -18.89 -13.51
CA PRO A 357 -11.82 -18.24 -14.73
C PRO A 357 -12.30 -16.83 -14.35
N THR A 358 -11.70 -15.82 -14.98
CA THR A 358 -12.08 -14.42 -14.78
C THR A 358 -13.59 -14.30 -14.96
N SER A 359 -14.29 -13.89 -13.91
CA SER A 359 -15.64 -13.34 -14.09
C SER A 359 -15.45 -12.12 -14.99
N SER A 360 -15.87 -12.26 -16.24
CA SER A 360 -15.88 -11.18 -17.24
C SER A 360 -16.61 -9.95 -16.67
N PRO A 361 -16.20 -8.74 -17.09
CA PRO A 361 -16.64 -7.47 -16.54
C PRO A 361 -18.15 -7.26 -16.61
#